data_7c5ad52df893c61ad19d7e88289c5a9d
#
_entry.id   7c5ad52df893c61ad19d7e88289c5a9d
#
_cell.length_a   1.000
_cell.length_b   1.000
_cell.length_c   1.000
_cell.angle_alpha   90.00
_cell.angle_beta   90.00
_cell.angle_gamma   90.00
#
_symmetry.space_group_name_H-M   'P 1'
#
loop_
_entity.id
_entity.type
_entity.pdbx_description
1 polymer ?
#
loop_
_entity_poly.entity_id
_entity_poly.type
_entity_poly.pdbx_seq_one_letter_code
_entity_poly.pdbx_strand_id
1 'polypeptide(L)'
;MKMLFVFNPNSGKAQIKNQLMKIIQVFSKAGYEITVYPTKAPLDGYQHILDNEGRYDVITCSGGDGTLNETVAAVLKYKGEKPPIGYIPSGTTNDFAASLGIPRNMTKAAVNIAKGKRFPCDVGIVNGERSFNYVAAFGAFTRVSYGTPQNLKNILGHQAYVIEAVRSLSTIKPQYMRVYSEEMNVEGNFVYGMISNTDSVGGIKNLTGNDVNLQDGLFEVTLIRELNNPIACLLYTSDAADEA
;
A
#
# COMPACT_ATOMS: atom_id res chain seq x y z
N MET A 1 0.90 -27.43 8.45
CA MET A 1 0.92 -26.48 7.33
C MET A 1 2.28 -25.78 7.29
N LYS A 2 2.87 -25.63 6.10
CA LYS A 2 4.16 -24.96 5.91
C LYS A 2 3.96 -23.48 5.62
N MET A 3 4.66 -22.63 6.34
CA MET A 3 4.59 -21.17 6.19
C MET A 3 5.96 -20.60 5.84
N LEU A 4 6.03 -19.80 4.79
CA LEU A 4 7.15 -18.90 4.55
C LEU A 4 6.85 -17.54 5.18
N PHE A 5 7.70 -17.10 6.12
CA PHE A 5 7.60 -15.79 6.73
C PHE A 5 8.73 -14.87 6.26
N VAL A 6 8.42 -14.02 5.29
CA VAL A 6 9.34 -13.01 4.74
C VAL A 6 9.17 -11.71 5.50
N PHE A 7 10.25 -11.08 5.92
CA PHE A 7 10.13 -9.78 6.60
C PHE A 7 11.26 -8.82 6.24
N ASN A 8 10.92 -7.53 6.20
CA ASN A 8 11.90 -6.47 6.04
C ASN A 8 12.40 -6.01 7.43
N PRO A 9 13.66 -6.31 7.81
CA PRO A 9 14.19 -6.00 9.13
C PRO A 9 14.32 -4.50 9.41
N ASN A 10 14.28 -3.67 8.35
CA ASN A 10 14.45 -2.21 8.43
C ASN A 10 13.14 -1.44 8.23
N SER A 11 12.01 -2.14 8.11
CA SER A 11 10.71 -1.50 7.90
C SER A 11 10.30 -0.63 9.08
N GLY A 12 9.80 0.56 8.79
CA GLY A 12 9.33 1.53 9.77
C GLY A 12 10.40 1.88 10.81
N LYS A 13 10.12 1.60 12.09
CA LYS A 13 11.05 1.77 13.22
C LYS A 13 11.84 0.50 13.54
N ALA A 14 11.96 -0.45 12.62
CA ALA A 14 12.62 -1.75 12.79
C ALA A 14 12.11 -2.58 14.00
N GLN A 15 10.86 -2.37 14.41
CA GLN A 15 10.28 -3.00 15.60
C GLN A 15 10.08 -4.51 15.45
N ILE A 16 10.09 -5.03 14.23
CA ILE A 16 9.97 -6.47 13.96
C ILE A 16 11.02 -7.28 14.72
N LYS A 17 12.23 -6.74 14.89
CA LYS A 17 13.34 -7.37 15.62
C LYS A 17 12.94 -7.74 17.05
N ASN A 18 12.16 -6.89 17.70
CA ASN A 18 11.73 -7.08 19.10
C ASN A 18 10.46 -7.94 19.22
N GLN A 19 9.76 -8.18 18.12
CA GLN A 19 8.50 -8.93 18.11
C GLN A 19 8.62 -10.31 17.45
N LEU A 20 9.73 -10.56 16.74
CA LEU A 20 9.93 -11.75 15.89
C LEU A 20 9.68 -13.04 16.66
N MET A 21 10.27 -13.20 17.83
CA MET A 21 10.10 -14.42 18.63
C MET A 21 8.65 -14.65 19.06
N LYS A 22 7.93 -13.59 19.43
CA LYS A 22 6.50 -13.68 19.81
C LYS A 22 5.64 -14.08 18.62
N ILE A 23 5.93 -13.53 17.42
CA ILE A 23 5.24 -13.89 16.18
C ILE A 23 5.46 -15.36 15.82
N ILE A 24 6.71 -15.81 15.86
CA ILE A 24 7.06 -17.23 15.62
C ILE A 24 6.33 -18.14 16.61
N GLN A 25 6.29 -17.79 17.90
CA GLN A 25 5.57 -18.57 18.91
C GLN A 25 4.06 -18.66 18.63
N VAL A 26 3.43 -17.58 18.11
CA VAL A 26 2.02 -17.59 17.72
C VAL A 26 1.79 -18.61 16.61
N PHE A 27 2.59 -18.55 15.54
CA PHE A 27 2.45 -19.46 14.41
C PHE A 27 2.78 -20.91 14.77
N SER A 28 3.84 -21.14 15.54
CA SER A 28 4.23 -22.48 16.01
C SER A 28 3.12 -23.12 16.87
N LYS A 29 2.52 -22.36 17.81
CA LYS A 29 1.37 -22.82 18.60
C LYS A 29 0.13 -23.14 17.76
N ALA A 30 -0.02 -22.49 16.61
CA ALA A 30 -1.11 -22.74 15.66
C ALA A 30 -0.79 -23.93 14.72
N GLY A 31 0.36 -24.63 14.90
CA GLY A 31 0.71 -25.82 14.13
C GLY A 31 1.40 -25.54 12.78
N TYR A 32 1.95 -24.34 12.59
CA TYR A 32 2.73 -24.04 11.39
C TYR A 32 4.19 -24.49 11.54
N GLU A 33 4.72 -25.12 10.50
CA GLU A 33 6.15 -25.27 10.25
C GLU A 33 6.64 -24.01 9.54
N ILE A 34 7.53 -23.23 10.16
CA ILE A 34 7.83 -21.86 9.74
C ILE A 34 9.25 -21.79 9.18
N THR A 35 9.37 -21.35 7.94
CA THR A 35 10.64 -20.88 7.37
C THR A 35 10.68 -19.37 7.45
N VAL A 36 11.70 -18.80 8.09
CA VAL A 36 11.85 -17.36 8.30
C VAL A 36 12.90 -16.80 7.35
N TYR A 37 12.55 -15.77 6.60
CA TYR A 37 13.45 -15.14 5.63
C TYR A 37 13.50 -13.61 5.83
N PRO A 38 14.62 -13.06 6.35
CA PRO A 38 14.85 -11.62 6.39
C PRO A 38 15.33 -11.13 5.02
N THR A 39 14.66 -10.10 4.48
CA THR A 39 15.07 -9.50 3.20
C THR A 39 16.33 -8.64 3.37
N LYS A 40 17.17 -8.63 2.34
CA LYS A 40 18.47 -7.94 2.32
C LYS A 40 18.46 -6.68 1.47
N ALA A 41 17.58 -6.64 0.44
CA ALA A 41 17.48 -5.56 -0.53
C ALA A 41 16.03 -5.48 -1.08
N PRO A 42 15.67 -4.41 -1.79
CA PRO A 42 14.44 -4.37 -2.59
C PRO A 42 14.36 -5.56 -3.55
N LEU A 43 13.16 -6.12 -3.71
CA LEU A 43 12.83 -7.30 -4.51
C LEU A 43 13.49 -8.64 -4.08
N ASP A 44 14.29 -8.65 -3.03
CA ASP A 44 14.89 -9.90 -2.51
C ASP A 44 13.81 -10.86 -2.00
N GLY A 45 12.82 -10.34 -1.28
CA GLY A 45 11.64 -11.11 -0.84
C GLY A 45 10.81 -11.62 -2.02
N TYR A 46 10.61 -10.81 -3.04
CA TYR A 46 9.93 -11.18 -4.27
C TYR A 46 10.60 -12.39 -4.94
N GLN A 47 11.92 -12.30 -5.16
CA GLN A 47 12.66 -13.38 -5.81
C GLN A 47 12.65 -14.65 -4.97
N HIS A 48 12.86 -14.52 -3.65
CA HIS A 48 12.85 -15.67 -2.75
C HIS A 48 11.49 -16.40 -2.74
N ILE A 49 10.38 -15.66 -2.81
CA ILE A 49 9.04 -16.25 -2.91
C ILE A 49 8.90 -17.02 -4.23
N LEU A 50 9.32 -16.43 -5.37
CA LEU A 50 9.26 -17.09 -6.68
C LEU A 50 10.08 -18.39 -6.73
N ASP A 51 11.31 -18.37 -6.22
CA ASP A 51 12.21 -19.53 -6.20
C ASP A 51 11.68 -20.69 -5.36
N ASN A 52 10.67 -20.43 -4.55
CA ASN A 52 10.06 -21.41 -3.64
C ASN A 52 8.58 -21.70 -3.97
N GLU A 53 8.15 -21.47 -5.21
CA GLU A 53 6.79 -21.78 -5.67
C GLU A 53 6.39 -23.22 -5.29
N GLY A 54 5.18 -23.38 -4.77
CA GLY A 54 4.60 -24.68 -4.42
C GLY A 54 5.15 -25.35 -3.15
N ARG A 55 6.12 -24.72 -2.44
CA ARG A 55 6.73 -25.30 -1.23
C ARG A 55 5.99 -24.98 0.06
N TYR A 56 5.16 -23.95 0.05
CA TYR A 56 4.49 -23.43 1.24
C TYR A 56 2.99 -23.31 1.05
N ASP A 57 2.24 -23.64 2.08
CA ASP A 57 0.77 -23.55 2.12
C ASP A 57 0.30 -22.11 2.37
N VAL A 58 1.16 -21.28 2.99
CA VAL A 58 0.89 -19.88 3.33
C VAL A 58 2.17 -19.06 3.16
N ILE A 59 2.06 -17.90 2.53
CA ILE A 59 3.12 -16.89 2.51
C ILE A 59 2.73 -15.78 3.47
N THR A 60 3.56 -15.50 4.45
CA THR A 60 3.33 -14.37 5.37
C THR A 60 4.42 -13.33 5.16
N CYS A 61 4.05 -12.06 5.06
CA CYS A 61 5.04 -10.98 5.01
C CYS A 61 4.88 -10.00 6.17
N SER A 62 6.02 -9.41 6.60
CA SER A 62 6.03 -8.26 7.50
C SER A 62 6.87 -7.13 6.93
N GLY A 63 6.23 -5.97 6.78
CA GLY A 63 6.82 -4.80 6.17
C GLY A 63 5.81 -3.66 6.07
N GLY A 64 6.10 -2.67 5.24
CA GLY A 64 5.15 -1.67 4.79
C GLY A 64 4.41 -2.11 3.52
N ASP A 65 3.64 -1.19 2.94
CA ASP A 65 2.84 -1.43 1.73
C ASP A 65 3.70 -1.92 0.53
N GLY A 66 4.94 -1.45 0.42
CA GLY A 66 5.90 -1.92 -0.60
C GLY A 66 6.27 -3.40 -0.43
N THR A 67 6.55 -3.86 0.80
CA THR A 67 6.85 -5.28 1.07
C THR A 67 5.65 -6.17 0.77
N LEU A 68 4.45 -5.71 1.11
CA LEU A 68 3.21 -6.41 0.77
C LEU A 68 3.04 -6.49 -0.75
N ASN A 69 3.24 -5.39 -1.47
CA ASN A 69 3.12 -5.36 -2.93
C ASN A 69 4.11 -6.31 -3.62
N GLU A 70 5.37 -6.35 -3.17
CA GLU A 70 6.36 -7.31 -3.65
C GLU A 70 5.92 -8.76 -3.42
N THR A 71 5.34 -9.05 -2.24
CA THR A 71 4.83 -10.38 -1.89
C THR A 71 3.66 -10.79 -2.77
N VAL A 72 2.68 -9.89 -2.96
CA VAL A 72 1.52 -10.10 -3.83
C VAL A 72 1.97 -10.32 -5.27
N ALA A 73 2.87 -9.45 -5.78
CA ALA A 73 3.40 -9.55 -7.13
C ALA A 73 4.09 -10.90 -7.40
N ALA A 74 4.85 -11.41 -6.42
CA ALA A 74 5.49 -12.72 -6.53
C ALA A 74 4.47 -13.86 -6.59
N VAL A 75 3.50 -13.88 -5.68
CA VAL A 75 2.46 -14.92 -5.63
C VAL A 75 1.59 -14.90 -6.89
N LEU A 76 1.30 -13.73 -7.46
CA LEU A 76 0.54 -13.62 -8.72
C LEU A 76 1.27 -14.27 -9.91
N LYS A 77 2.61 -14.31 -9.89
CA LYS A 77 3.43 -14.96 -10.95
C LYS A 77 3.45 -16.48 -10.85
N TYR A 78 2.97 -17.08 -9.77
CA TYR A 78 2.90 -18.53 -9.63
C TYR A 78 2.08 -19.15 -10.76
N LYS A 79 2.62 -20.22 -11.34
CA LYS A 79 1.95 -21.01 -12.38
C LYS A 79 0.95 -21.99 -11.79
N GLY A 80 1.24 -22.48 -10.58
CA GLY A 80 0.39 -23.38 -9.82
C GLY A 80 -0.61 -22.66 -8.90
N GLU A 81 -1.03 -23.36 -7.85
CA GLU A 81 -1.92 -22.83 -6.84
C GLU A 81 -1.27 -21.64 -6.10
N LYS A 82 -2.04 -20.58 -5.91
CA LYS A 82 -1.60 -19.38 -5.21
C LYS A 82 -1.96 -19.49 -3.73
N PRO A 83 -0.96 -19.59 -2.84
CA PRO A 83 -1.21 -19.66 -1.41
C PRO A 83 -1.79 -18.33 -0.90
N PRO A 84 -2.60 -18.38 0.17
CA PRO A 84 -3.05 -17.16 0.84
C PRO A 84 -1.87 -16.39 1.43
N ILE A 85 -2.01 -15.06 1.46
CA ILE A 85 -0.99 -14.16 1.99
C ILE A 85 -1.41 -13.66 3.37
N GLY A 86 -0.54 -13.84 4.36
CA GLY A 86 -0.65 -13.21 5.66
C GLY A 86 0.11 -11.88 5.67
N TYR A 87 -0.47 -10.82 6.24
CA TYR A 87 0.20 -9.53 6.34
C TYR A 87 0.33 -9.04 7.78
N ILE A 88 1.56 -8.74 8.19
CA ILE A 88 1.89 -8.11 9.47
C ILE A 88 2.45 -6.72 9.19
N PRO A 89 1.66 -5.64 9.42
CA PRO A 89 2.10 -4.28 9.14
C PRO A 89 3.22 -3.86 10.09
N SER A 90 4.37 -3.48 9.54
CA SER A 90 5.53 -2.97 10.28
C SER A 90 6.14 -1.71 9.66
N GLY A 91 5.57 -1.20 8.58
CA GLY A 91 5.96 0.06 7.94
C GLY A 91 5.49 1.29 8.72
N THR A 92 5.72 2.46 8.14
CA THR A 92 5.36 3.76 8.75
C THR A 92 3.86 4.02 8.64
N THR A 93 3.27 3.87 7.46
CA THR A 93 1.87 4.21 7.17
C THR A 93 0.98 2.97 7.21
N ASN A 94 1.27 1.96 6.39
CA ASN A 94 0.52 0.71 6.26
C ASN A 94 -0.97 0.95 5.92
N ASP A 95 -1.22 1.75 4.89
CA ASP A 95 -2.56 2.17 4.48
C ASP A 95 -3.44 0.98 4.12
N PHE A 96 -2.90 0.01 3.36
CA PHE A 96 -3.66 -1.18 2.99
C PHE A 96 -4.05 -2.03 4.20
N ALA A 97 -3.18 -2.10 5.24
CA ALA A 97 -3.55 -2.78 6.48
C ALA A 97 -4.69 -2.05 7.22
N ALA A 98 -4.73 -0.71 7.15
CA ALA A 98 -5.81 0.08 7.74
C ALA A 98 -7.14 -0.21 7.04
N SER A 99 -7.17 -0.25 5.71
CA SER A 99 -8.37 -0.56 4.91
C SER A 99 -8.91 -1.97 5.17
N LEU A 100 -8.02 -2.94 5.43
CA LEU A 100 -8.38 -4.31 5.80
C LEU A 100 -8.72 -4.48 7.30
N GLY A 101 -8.63 -3.44 8.11
CA GLY A 101 -8.82 -3.53 9.56
C GLY A 101 -7.78 -4.40 10.27
N ILE A 102 -6.57 -4.58 9.67
CA ILE A 102 -5.50 -5.36 10.27
C ILE A 102 -4.89 -4.57 11.43
N PRO A 103 -4.76 -5.19 12.63
CA PRO A 103 -4.18 -4.51 13.78
C PRO A 103 -2.74 -4.05 13.54
N ARG A 104 -2.41 -2.82 13.92
CA ARG A 104 -1.01 -2.32 13.90
C ARG A 104 -0.09 -3.08 14.87
N ASN A 105 -0.66 -3.70 15.88
CA ASN A 105 0.10 -4.58 16.79
C ASN A 105 0.46 -5.88 16.07
N MET A 106 1.74 -6.10 15.81
CA MET A 106 2.25 -7.22 15.00
C MET A 106 1.86 -8.59 15.59
N THR A 107 1.85 -8.75 16.91
CA THR A 107 1.44 -10.00 17.54
C THR A 107 -0.05 -10.26 17.35
N LYS A 108 -0.91 -9.22 17.44
CA LYS A 108 -2.34 -9.35 17.15
C LYS A 108 -2.59 -9.67 15.68
N ALA A 109 -1.83 -9.06 14.76
CA ALA A 109 -1.88 -9.39 13.34
C ALA A 109 -1.49 -10.85 13.08
N ALA A 110 -0.43 -11.34 13.72
CA ALA A 110 -0.02 -12.75 13.65
C ALA A 110 -1.12 -13.70 14.18
N VAL A 111 -1.80 -13.34 15.26
CA VAL A 111 -2.96 -14.12 15.80
C VAL A 111 -4.10 -14.16 14.79
N ASN A 112 -4.39 -13.06 14.08
CA ASN A 112 -5.43 -13.05 13.05
C ASN A 112 -5.07 -13.98 11.88
N ILE A 113 -3.81 -13.98 11.44
CA ILE A 113 -3.32 -14.90 10.41
C ILE A 113 -3.44 -16.36 10.89
N ALA A 114 -3.03 -16.64 12.12
CA ALA A 114 -3.11 -17.98 12.71
C ALA A 114 -4.56 -18.51 12.82
N LYS A 115 -5.57 -17.63 12.94
CA LYS A 115 -7.00 -18.00 12.90
C LYS A 115 -7.47 -18.43 11.50
N GLY A 116 -6.70 -18.12 10.46
CA GLY A 116 -6.94 -18.59 9.10
C GLY A 116 -8.15 -18.00 8.39
N LYS A 117 -8.75 -16.89 8.86
CA LYS A 117 -9.87 -16.23 8.16
C LYS A 117 -9.32 -15.55 6.91
N ARG A 118 -9.71 -16.06 5.73
CA ARG A 118 -9.33 -15.50 4.43
C ARG A 118 -10.28 -14.36 4.06
N PHE A 119 -9.71 -13.34 3.41
CA PHE A 119 -10.44 -12.23 2.83
C PHE A 119 -9.97 -12.05 1.38
N PRO A 120 -10.83 -12.23 0.37
CA PRO A 120 -10.47 -11.94 -1.02
C PRO A 120 -10.27 -10.44 -1.20
N CYS A 121 -9.26 -10.07 -1.98
CA CYS A 121 -8.97 -8.69 -2.34
C CYS A 121 -8.66 -8.59 -3.82
N ASP A 122 -9.14 -7.55 -4.44
CA ASP A 122 -8.81 -7.23 -5.81
C ASP A 122 -7.37 -6.72 -5.92
N VAL A 123 -6.73 -7.03 -7.03
CA VAL A 123 -5.38 -6.57 -7.35
C VAL A 123 -5.36 -6.00 -8.75
N GLY A 124 -4.96 -4.75 -8.89
CA GLY A 124 -4.83 -4.10 -10.17
C GLY A 124 -3.57 -4.55 -10.92
N ILE A 125 -3.66 -4.65 -12.25
CA ILE A 125 -2.53 -4.95 -13.12
C ILE A 125 -2.38 -3.84 -14.14
N VAL A 126 -1.22 -3.20 -14.15
CA VAL A 126 -0.87 -2.15 -15.10
C VAL A 126 -0.09 -2.76 -16.27
N ASN A 127 -0.58 -2.51 -17.50
CA ASN A 127 0.03 -2.97 -18.75
C ASN A 127 0.28 -4.49 -18.83
N GLY A 128 -0.50 -5.29 -18.11
CA GLY A 128 -0.35 -6.75 -18.07
C GLY A 128 0.86 -7.27 -17.28
N GLU A 129 1.67 -6.39 -16.70
CA GLU A 129 2.96 -6.76 -16.10
C GLU A 129 3.08 -6.43 -14.60
N ARG A 130 2.71 -5.22 -14.22
CA ARG A 130 2.90 -4.71 -12.86
C ARG A 130 1.62 -4.76 -12.06
N SER A 131 1.66 -5.45 -10.93
CA SER A 131 0.53 -5.47 -10.01
C SER A 131 0.63 -4.35 -8.97
N PHE A 132 -0.52 -3.89 -8.52
CA PHE A 132 -0.66 -3.06 -7.32
C PHE A 132 -1.87 -3.54 -6.52
N ASN A 133 -1.71 -3.63 -5.21
CA ASN A 133 -2.78 -4.01 -4.28
C ASN A 133 -3.36 -2.81 -3.53
N TYR A 134 -2.74 -1.65 -3.67
CA TYR A 134 -3.02 -0.47 -2.88
C TYR A 134 -3.30 0.74 -3.78
N VAL A 135 -2.30 1.25 -4.49
CA VAL A 135 -2.42 2.43 -5.32
C VAL A 135 -1.45 2.41 -6.50
N ALA A 136 -1.93 2.85 -7.65
CA ALA A 136 -1.11 3.27 -8.79
C ALA A 136 -1.40 4.75 -9.06
N ALA A 137 -0.35 5.59 -9.06
CA ALA A 137 -0.50 7.04 -9.20
C ALA A 137 0.58 7.64 -10.09
N PHE A 138 0.24 8.77 -10.73
CA PHE A 138 1.18 9.58 -11.49
C PHE A 138 1.03 11.06 -11.15
N GLY A 139 2.04 11.86 -11.52
CA GLY A 139 2.02 13.32 -11.38
C GLY A 139 2.41 13.82 -9.99
N ALA A 140 1.65 14.78 -9.48
CA ALA A 140 1.88 15.41 -8.19
C ALA A 140 1.99 14.39 -7.05
N PHE A 141 2.71 14.74 -5.97
CA PHE A 141 2.85 13.94 -4.76
C PHE A 141 3.60 12.59 -4.92
N THR A 142 3.76 12.04 -6.13
CA THR A 142 4.48 10.78 -6.34
C THR A 142 5.96 10.91 -6.01
N ARG A 143 6.59 12.06 -6.28
CA ARG A 143 8.00 12.35 -5.93
C ARG A 143 8.20 12.62 -4.44
N VAL A 144 7.22 13.22 -3.78
CA VAL A 144 7.29 13.54 -2.34
C VAL A 144 7.30 12.27 -1.49
N SER A 145 6.60 11.23 -1.91
CA SER A 145 6.60 9.91 -1.24
C SER A 145 7.97 9.24 -1.23
N TYR A 146 8.78 9.42 -2.28
CA TYR A 146 10.07 8.73 -2.43
C TYR A 146 11.29 9.59 -2.06
N GLY A 147 11.18 10.91 -2.06
CA GLY A 147 12.32 11.82 -1.96
C GLY A 147 12.47 12.59 -0.64
N THR A 148 11.48 12.57 0.26
CA THR A 148 11.56 13.33 1.50
C THR A 148 12.31 12.54 2.58
N PRO A 149 13.46 13.01 3.08
CA PRO A 149 14.16 12.38 4.20
C PRO A 149 13.22 12.23 5.40
N GLN A 150 13.23 11.07 6.05
CA GLN A 150 12.39 10.76 7.21
C GLN A 150 12.53 11.78 8.36
N ASN A 151 13.67 12.43 8.44
CA ASN A 151 13.97 13.47 9.45
C ASN A 151 13.11 14.75 9.28
N LEU A 152 12.77 15.13 8.05
CA LEU A 152 11.91 16.31 7.77
C LEU A 152 10.44 16.05 8.10
N LYS A 153 9.95 14.81 7.95
CA LYS A 153 8.59 14.43 8.34
C LYS A 153 8.32 14.58 9.84
N ASN A 154 9.36 14.44 10.66
CA ASN A 154 9.25 14.48 12.12
C ASN A 154 9.39 15.90 12.71
N ILE A 155 9.95 16.87 11.97
CA ILE A 155 10.30 18.20 12.49
C ILE A 155 9.26 19.26 12.10
N LEU A 156 8.62 19.14 10.95
CA LEU A 156 7.84 20.23 10.35
C LEU A 156 6.31 20.11 10.48
N GLY A 157 5.77 19.12 11.15
CA GLY A 157 4.34 18.99 11.37
C GLY A 157 3.47 18.96 10.09
N HIS A 158 2.17 18.68 10.26
CA HIS A 158 1.20 18.52 9.18
C HIS A 158 1.08 19.74 8.25
N GLN A 159 1.17 20.95 8.78
CA GLN A 159 1.00 22.19 8.01
C GLN A 159 2.12 22.45 7.00
N ALA A 160 3.38 22.18 7.36
CA ALA A 160 4.50 22.36 6.44
C ALA A 160 4.51 21.31 5.32
N TYR A 161 3.97 20.11 5.57
CA TYR A 161 3.78 19.10 4.54
C TYR A 161 2.75 19.55 3.49
N VAL A 162 1.66 20.17 3.93
CA VAL A 162 0.64 20.74 3.03
C VAL A 162 1.22 21.87 2.18
N ILE A 163 2.01 22.78 2.78
CA ILE A 163 2.65 23.90 2.06
C ILE A 163 3.65 23.39 1.01
N GLU A 164 4.46 22.38 1.33
CA GLU A 164 5.42 21.81 0.38
C GLU A 164 4.70 21.02 -0.73
N ALA A 165 3.64 20.32 -0.39
CA ALA A 165 2.79 19.64 -1.36
C ALA A 165 2.20 20.64 -2.36
N VAL A 166 1.70 21.78 -1.89
CA VAL A 166 1.15 22.84 -2.74
C VAL A 166 2.23 23.53 -3.58
N ARG A 167 3.38 23.82 -3.02
CA ARG A 167 4.52 24.32 -3.81
C ARG A 167 4.96 23.35 -4.90
N SER A 168 4.91 22.06 -4.63
CA SER A 168 5.23 21.04 -5.63
C SER A 168 4.22 21.02 -6.78
N LEU A 169 2.95 21.34 -6.55
CA LEU A 169 1.92 21.41 -7.60
C LEU A 169 2.28 22.43 -8.69
N SER A 170 2.82 23.60 -8.32
CA SER A 170 3.21 24.64 -9.28
C SER A 170 4.40 24.27 -10.19
N THR A 171 5.16 23.23 -9.82
CA THR A 171 6.34 22.76 -10.58
C THR A 171 6.03 21.55 -11.47
N ILE A 172 4.83 20.99 -11.37
CA ILE A 172 4.43 19.80 -12.12
C ILE A 172 3.92 20.22 -13.48
N LYS A 173 4.52 19.66 -14.52
CA LYS A 173 4.01 19.82 -15.88
C LYS A 173 2.77 18.94 -16.03
N PRO A 174 1.63 19.55 -16.40
CA PRO A 174 0.42 18.79 -16.68
C PRO A 174 0.67 17.77 -17.80
N GLN A 175 0.03 16.65 -17.73
CA GLN A 175 0.08 15.64 -18.79
C GLN A 175 -1.29 15.58 -19.46
N TYR A 176 -1.30 15.73 -20.79
CA TYR A 176 -2.49 15.51 -21.57
C TYR A 176 -2.80 14.02 -21.64
N MET A 177 -3.99 13.63 -21.20
CA MET A 177 -4.41 12.24 -21.16
C MET A 177 -5.88 12.09 -21.52
N ARG A 178 -6.20 10.94 -22.07
CA ARG A 178 -7.56 10.43 -22.20
C ARG A 178 -7.72 9.24 -21.27
N VAL A 179 -8.69 9.32 -20.38
CA VAL A 179 -9.04 8.26 -19.44
C VAL A 179 -10.47 7.82 -19.75
N TYR A 180 -10.63 6.54 -20.03
CA TYR A 180 -11.95 5.99 -20.32
C TYR A 180 -12.13 4.61 -19.66
N SER A 181 -13.34 4.34 -19.25
CA SER A 181 -13.87 3.07 -18.80
C SER A 181 -15.31 2.93 -19.27
N GLU A 182 -16.01 1.89 -18.87
CA GLU A 182 -17.45 1.76 -19.15
C GLU A 182 -18.26 2.93 -18.54
N GLU A 183 -17.82 3.47 -17.41
CA GLU A 183 -18.52 4.51 -16.65
C GLU A 183 -17.96 5.92 -16.88
N MET A 184 -16.75 6.06 -17.43
CA MET A 184 -16.06 7.33 -17.50
C MET A 184 -15.36 7.53 -18.85
N ASN A 185 -15.54 8.71 -19.43
CA ASN A 185 -14.78 9.16 -20.58
C ASN A 185 -14.40 10.64 -20.40
N VAL A 186 -13.17 10.87 -19.97
CA VAL A 186 -12.64 12.21 -19.71
C VAL A 186 -11.33 12.43 -20.42
N GLU A 187 -11.12 13.65 -20.91
CA GLU A 187 -9.94 14.06 -21.66
C GLU A 187 -9.49 15.45 -21.19
N GLY A 188 -8.18 15.68 -21.15
CA GLY A 188 -7.62 16.98 -20.77
C GLY A 188 -6.24 16.89 -20.14
N ASN A 189 -5.79 18.02 -19.60
CA ASN A 189 -4.55 18.13 -18.88
C ASN A 189 -4.75 17.79 -17.40
N PHE A 190 -3.99 16.83 -16.90
CA PHE A 190 -4.04 16.41 -15.51
C PHE A 190 -2.68 16.58 -14.83
N VAL A 191 -2.68 17.12 -13.63
CA VAL A 191 -1.49 17.27 -12.77
C VAL A 191 -1.31 16.08 -11.84
N TYR A 192 -2.37 15.32 -11.59
CA TYR A 192 -2.38 14.12 -10.75
C TYR A 192 -3.44 13.14 -11.20
N GLY A 193 -3.11 11.86 -11.13
CA GLY A 193 -4.06 10.77 -11.26
C GLY A 193 -3.69 9.61 -10.36
N MET A 194 -4.70 8.95 -9.82
CA MET A 194 -4.58 7.82 -8.93
C MET A 194 -5.68 6.81 -9.23
N ILE A 195 -5.29 5.55 -9.27
CA ILE A 195 -6.19 4.39 -9.27
C ILE A 195 -5.91 3.64 -7.97
N SER A 196 -6.91 3.42 -7.16
CA SER A 196 -6.75 2.85 -5.82
C SER A 196 -7.78 1.79 -5.48
N ASN A 197 -7.38 0.87 -4.62
CA ASN A 197 -8.24 -0.11 -3.96
C ASN A 197 -8.02 0.03 -2.45
N THR A 198 -8.43 1.17 -1.88
CA THR A 198 -8.18 1.49 -0.47
C THR A 198 -9.00 2.69 -0.03
N ASP A 199 -9.44 2.72 1.21
CA ASP A 199 -10.11 3.85 1.84
C ASP A 199 -9.12 4.88 2.44
N SER A 200 -7.82 4.59 2.41
CA SER A 200 -6.78 5.43 2.99
C SER A 200 -5.57 5.54 2.06
N VAL A 201 -5.10 6.74 1.81
CA VAL A 201 -3.90 7.02 1.00
C VAL A 201 -3.01 8.01 1.73
N GLY A 202 -1.75 7.62 1.99
CA GLY A 202 -0.79 8.45 2.72
C GLY A 202 -1.19 8.75 4.17
N GLY A 203 -2.05 7.93 4.77
CA GLY A 203 -2.61 8.12 6.10
C GLY A 203 -3.84 9.03 6.14
N ILE A 204 -4.33 9.51 4.99
CA ILE A 204 -5.55 10.31 4.88
C ILE A 204 -6.69 9.36 4.51
N LYS A 205 -7.71 9.29 5.37
CA LYS A 205 -8.92 8.51 5.12
C LYS A 205 -9.88 9.25 4.20
N ASN A 206 -10.72 8.48 3.51
CA ASN A 206 -11.79 8.97 2.64
C ASN A 206 -11.32 9.87 1.48
N LEU A 207 -10.02 9.85 1.13
CA LEU A 207 -9.51 10.57 -0.03
C LEU A 207 -10.08 9.99 -1.35
N THR A 208 -10.44 8.73 -1.33
CA THR A 208 -10.95 7.96 -2.48
C THR A 208 -12.46 7.80 -2.50
N GLY A 209 -13.16 8.32 -1.50
CA GLY A 209 -14.61 8.16 -1.32
C GLY A 209 -14.95 7.34 -0.08
N ASN A 210 -16.25 7.26 0.23
CA ASN A 210 -16.74 6.56 1.43
C ASN A 210 -17.17 5.10 1.17
N ASP A 211 -17.30 4.70 -0.10
CA ASP A 211 -17.90 3.41 -0.50
C ASP A 211 -16.89 2.46 -1.15
N VAL A 212 -15.64 2.48 -0.69
CA VAL A 212 -14.58 1.59 -1.21
C VAL A 212 -14.87 0.16 -0.82
N ASN A 213 -14.97 -0.72 -1.82
CA ASN A 213 -15.12 -2.16 -1.62
C ASN A 213 -13.92 -2.91 -2.22
N LEU A 214 -13.12 -3.54 -1.40
CA LEU A 214 -11.85 -4.17 -1.78
C LEU A 214 -12.01 -5.49 -2.59
N GLN A 215 -13.24 -5.92 -2.93
CA GLN A 215 -13.52 -7.24 -3.50
C GLN A 215 -14.68 -7.24 -4.54
N ASP A 216 -14.97 -6.12 -5.16
CA ASP A 216 -16.04 -5.99 -6.16
C ASP A 216 -15.54 -5.91 -7.61
N GLY A 217 -14.21 -6.00 -7.81
CA GLY A 217 -13.59 -5.91 -9.12
C GLY A 217 -13.47 -4.48 -9.64
N LEU A 218 -13.79 -3.47 -8.84
CA LEU A 218 -13.72 -2.06 -9.21
C LEU A 218 -12.57 -1.34 -8.49
N PHE A 219 -12.16 -0.22 -9.05
CA PHE A 219 -11.11 0.63 -8.49
C PHE A 219 -11.57 2.08 -8.51
N GLU A 220 -11.29 2.82 -7.46
CA GLU A 220 -11.54 4.26 -7.40
C GLU A 220 -10.52 5.00 -8.25
N VAL A 221 -11.00 5.91 -9.10
CA VAL A 221 -10.17 6.76 -9.96
C VAL A 221 -10.28 8.21 -9.50
N THR A 222 -9.18 8.77 -9.06
CA THR A 222 -9.06 10.19 -8.70
C THR A 222 -8.21 10.91 -9.74
N LEU A 223 -8.75 11.96 -10.34
CA LEU A 223 -8.05 12.78 -11.33
C LEU A 223 -8.12 14.26 -10.93
N ILE A 224 -6.97 14.93 -10.90
CA ILE A 224 -6.89 16.38 -10.66
C ILE A 224 -6.44 17.05 -11.97
N ARG A 225 -7.32 17.88 -12.51
CA ARG A 225 -7.02 18.68 -13.71
C ARG A 225 -6.02 19.79 -13.40
N GLU A 226 -5.36 20.27 -14.44
CA GLU A 226 -4.57 21.49 -14.37
C GLU A 226 -5.44 22.65 -13.87
N LEU A 227 -4.92 23.36 -12.87
CA LEU A 227 -5.58 24.53 -12.29
C LEU A 227 -4.92 25.80 -12.82
N ASN A 228 -5.70 26.72 -13.36
CA ASN A 228 -5.22 28.03 -13.81
C ASN A 228 -4.69 28.88 -12.63
N ASN A 229 -5.03 28.55 -11.38
CA ASN A 229 -4.53 29.20 -10.18
C ASN A 229 -4.42 28.19 -9.03
N PRO A 230 -3.20 27.75 -8.65
CA PRO A 230 -2.96 26.81 -7.55
C PRO A 230 -3.44 27.33 -6.18
N ILE A 231 -3.51 28.65 -5.99
CA ILE A 231 -3.96 29.27 -4.73
C ILE A 231 -5.47 29.11 -4.54
N ALA A 232 -6.24 29.09 -5.60
CA ALA A 232 -7.68 28.85 -5.53
C ALA A 232 -8.03 27.45 -5.00
N CYS A 233 -7.16 26.46 -5.23
CA CYS A 233 -7.33 25.10 -4.72
C CYS A 233 -7.22 25.03 -3.18
N LEU A 234 -6.36 25.86 -2.58
CA LEU A 234 -6.20 25.92 -1.12
C LEU A 234 -7.40 26.55 -0.44
N LEU A 235 -8.02 27.54 -1.08
CA LEU A 235 -9.22 28.20 -0.52
C LEU A 235 -10.43 27.26 -0.58
N TYR A 236 -10.56 26.47 -1.65
CA TYR A 236 -11.69 25.53 -1.80
C TYR A 236 -11.62 24.34 -0.82
N THR A 237 -10.43 23.89 -0.45
CA THR A 237 -10.27 22.80 0.53
C THR A 237 -10.45 23.26 1.97
N SER A 238 -10.22 24.55 2.28
CA SER A 238 -10.49 25.08 3.62
C SER A 238 -11.99 25.27 3.87
N ASP A 239 -12.75 25.73 2.88
CA ASP A 239 -14.20 25.94 3.04
C ASP A 239 -14.98 24.61 3.14
N ALA A 240 -14.52 23.54 2.47
CA ALA A 240 -15.13 22.21 2.59
C ALA A 240 -14.84 21.51 3.95
N ALA A 241 -13.80 21.95 4.67
CA ALA A 241 -13.46 21.40 5.99
C ALA A 241 -14.26 22.06 7.14
N ASP A 242 -14.82 23.25 6.90
CA ASP A 242 -15.62 23.99 7.89
C ASP A 242 -17.12 23.65 7.83
N GLU A 243 -17.57 22.88 6.82
CA GLU A 243 -18.97 22.45 6.68
C GLU A 243 -19.22 20.95 7.07
N ALA A 244 -18.25 20.25 7.68
CA ALA A 244 -18.35 18.84 8.04
C ALA A 244 -18.38 18.59 9.55
#